data_cc208e4fac814277e4979f7e92e31967
#
_entry.id   cc208e4fac814277e4979f7e92e31967
#
_cell.length_a   1.000
_cell.length_b   1.000
_cell.length_c   1.000
_cell.angle_alpha   90.00
_cell.angle_beta   90.00
_cell.angle_gamma   90.00
#
_symmetry.space_group_name_H-M   'P 1'
#
loop_
_entity.id
_entity.type
_entity.pdbx_description
1 polymer ?
#
loop_
_entity_poly.entity_id
_entity_poly.type
_entity_poly.pdbx_seq_one_letter_code
_entity_poly.pdbx_strand_id
1 'polypeptide(L)'
;EILDRLLRGQRFVDLHAVVREGLRVGVERYGLKELEPLVGFRRDLDLRDTGAARLAVELALEISDTAAIDDELRARVEAYNRGDCLSAAALRDWLEARRAELPQQIPRPMDTDSEPSEPVAERDRRIEELSNALLAGVPANPAERSDAEQARWLLAGMLGYFRREEKSAWWEHFRLSDLESEELLAEREAVAGLEFVGELPRTGRQQVPTHRYRFPAQETALDPGDKVRARAIDDPENKTFGDVVAIDLVAGTIDVRKTKRAKDLHPAALFHEQVVKATALEAALLAFGEHVHADGLDVDGSFRAASDLLCRRPPRRRAGTTSVLRRPGEDLVEAALRLCRELDGGVLPIQGPPGSGKTYTGARLVLALANEGKRIGVTAVSHKVIENLLEEVGRAAGESNVAIRRVHKTDGGATPAGIESVVSNEEALGAVGPRTVVGGTAWLWARDDAQATLDYLFVDEAGQMALAQALAAARAARNLVLLGDPQQLEQPRRGAHPEGTNVAALVHVLGAEAATLRDDQGLFLDRTWRLHPALCTFTSEVYYDGRLEPVPGLERQALTGPTPFAGSG
;
A
#
# COMPACT_ATOMS: atom_id res chain seq x y z
N GLU A 1 16.74 -8.92 9.62
CA GLU A 1 17.27 -9.37 10.93
C GLU A 1 18.53 -8.58 11.33
N ILE A 2 19.60 -8.57 10.51
CA ILE A 2 20.82 -7.80 10.82
C ILE A 2 20.53 -6.30 10.96
N LEU A 3 19.80 -5.72 10.01
CA LEU A 3 19.43 -4.30 10.05
C LEU A 3 18.62 -3.94 11.30
N ASP A 4 17.66 -4.79 11.66
CA ASP A 4 16.85 -4.63 12.86
C ASP A 4 17.69 -4.63 14.15
N ARG A 5 18.64 -5.56 14.25
CA ARG A 5 19.57 -5.61 15.37
C ARG A 5 20.44 -4.37 15.46
N LEU A 6 20.93 -3.86 14.30
CA LEU A 6 21.73 -2.64 14.25
C LEU A 6 20.91 -1.40 14.66
N LEU A 7 19.65 -1.32 14.24
CA LEU A 7 18.73 -0.24 14.63
C LEU A 7 18.40 -0.29 16.13
N ARG A 8 18.02 -1.47 16.65
CA ARG A 8 17.76 -1.66 18.09
C ARG A 8 18.98 -1.34 18.95
N GLY A 9 20.17 -1.73 18.48
CA GLY A 9 21.44 -1.43 19.15
C GLY A 9 21.91 0.01 18.95
N GLN A 10 21.10 0.91 18.33
CA GLN A 10 21.45 2.31 18.04
C GLN A 10 22.82 2.45 17.33
N ARG A 11 23.10 1.54 16.38
CA ARG A 11 24.39 1.49 15.68
C ARG A 11 24.46 2.46 14.49
N PHE A 12 23.33 3.03 14.07
CA PHE A 12 23.32 4.09 13.09
C PHE A 12 23.37 5.43 13.78
N VAL A 13 24.30 6.26 13.35
CA VAL A 13 24.47 7.63 13.84
C VAL A 13 24.35 8.56 12.64
N ASP A 14 23.40 9.48 12.69
CA ASP A 14 23.29 10.55 11.70
C ASP A 14 24.35 11.63 12.00
N LEU A 15 25.43 11.61 11.21
CA LEU A 15 26.50 12.58 11.35
C LEU A 15 26.04 14.01 11.05
N HIS A 16 25.03 14.18 10.18
CA HIS A 16 24.49 15.50 9.87
C HIS A 16 23.77 16.10 11.09
N ALA A 17 22.98 15.30 11.81
CA ALA A 17 22.35 15.74 13.05
C ALA A 17 23.40 16.11 14.11
N VAL A 18 24.44 15.29 14.28
CA VAL A 18 25.54 15.59 15.23
C VAL A 18 26.22 16.91 14.90
N VAL A 19 26.51 17.20 13.62
CA VAL A 19 27.13 18.46 13.20
C VAL A 19 26.17 19.62 13.43
N ARG A 20 24.91 19.50 13.02
CA ARG A 20 23.92 20.59 13.13
C ARG A 20 23.66 21.01 14.57
N GLU A 21 23.64 20.07 15.48
CA GLU A 21 23.35 20.33 16.89
C GLU A 21 24.59 20.64 17.73
N GLY A 22 25.69 19.94 17.44
CA GLY A 22 26.91 20.05 18.23
C GLY A 22 27.90 21.14 17.79
N LEU A 23 27.79 21.67 16.57
CA LEU A 23 28.77 22.55 15.99
C LEU A 23 28.17 23.84 15.41
N ARG A 24 29.03 24.87 15.36
CA ARG A 24 28.79 26.08 14.55
C ARG A 24 29.95 26.23 13.57
N VAL A 25 29.70 26.02 12.30
CA VAL A 25 30.69 26.03 11.23
C VAL A 25 30.35 27.15 10.25
N GLY A 26 31.35 27.88 9.77
CA GLY A 26 31.19 29.01 8.86
C GLY A 26 30.97 28.56 7.39
N VAL A 27 30.04 27.66 7.15
CA VAL A 27 29.62 27.19 5.83
C VAL A 27 28.14 27.51 5.61
N GLU A 28 27.70 27.65 4.36
CA GLU A 28 26.30 27.98 4.04
C GLU A 28 25.36 26.81 4.34
N ARG A 29 25.82 25.57 4.18
CA ARG A 29 25.07 24.35 4.39
C ARG A 29 25.94 23.30 5.06
N TYR A 30 25.35 22.46 5.91
CA TYR A 30 26.06 21.36 6.58
C TYR A 30 26.04 20.06 5.74
N GLY A 31 26.14 20.18 4.41
CA GLY A 31 26.33 19.03 3.55
C GLY A 31 27.74 18.43 3.72
N LEU A 32 27.86 17.12 3.45
CA LEU A 32 29.12 16.39 3.62
C LEU A 32 30.28 17.05 2.85
N LYS A 33 30.00 17.53 1.64
CA LYS A 33 31.00 18.17 0.77
C LYS A 33 31.49 19.52 1.29
N GLU A 34 30.61 20.31 1.87
CA GLU A 34 30.92 21.58 2.50
C GLU A 34 31.73 21.41 3.78
N LEU A 35 31.62 20.24 4.43
CA LEU A 35 32.33 19.89 5.65
C LEU A 35 33.71 19.25 5.40
N GLU A 36 34.01 18.75 4.20
CA GLU A 36 35.26 18.10 3.84
C GLU A 36 36.49 18.94 4.16
N PRO A 37 36.53 20.27 3.89
CA PRO A 37 37.66 21.12 4.27
C PRO A 37 37.91 21.18 5.78
N LEU A 38 36.84 21.10 6.60
CA LEU A 38 36.94 21.12 8.05
C LEU A 38 37.70 19.90 8.58
N VAL A 39 37.50 18.73 7.96
CA VAL A 39 38.10 17.46 8.35
C VAL A 39 39.39 17.15 7.58
N GLY A 40 39.82 18.05 6.68
CA GLY A 40 41.02 17.88 5.86
C GLY A 40 40.89 16.81 4.76
N PHE A 41 39.66 16.40 4.42
CA PHE A 41 39.42 15.45 3.35
C PHE A 41 39.50 16.11 1.98
N ARG A 42 40.14 15.47 1.02
CA ARG A 42 40.25 15.93 -0.37
C ARG A 42 39.84 14.79 -1.30
N ARG A 43 39.00 15.09 -2.27
CA ARG A 43 38.57 14.14 -3.30
C ARG A 43 39.57 14.13 -4.45
N ASP A 44 39.76 12.93 -5.01
CA ASP A 44 40.62 12.74 -6.18
C ASP A 44 39.85 12.97 -7.51
N LEU A 45 38.52 13.13 -7.45
CA LEU A 45 37.63 13.24 -8.63
C LEU A 45 36.93 14.59 -8.70
N ASP A 46 36.77 15.14 -9.91
CA ASP A 46 35.90 16.29 -10.16
C ASP A 46 34.42 15.90 -10.03
N LEU A 47 33.70 16.64 -9.17
CA LEU A 47 32.28 16.37 -8.88
C LEU A 47 31.36 16.63 -10.07
N ARG A 48 31.76 17.48 -11.04
CA ARG A 48 30.93 17.81 -12.21
C ARG A 48 30.87 16.63 -13.18
N ASP A 49 31.99 15.98 -13.42
CA ASP A 49 32.05 14.81 -14.32
C ASP A 49 31.32 13.59 -13.74
N THR A 50 31.25 13.52 -12.41
CA THR A 50 30.64 12.37 -11.73
C THR A 50 29.11 12.43 -11.72
N GLY A 51 28.51 13.63 -11.70
CA GLY A 51 27.06 13.79 -11.82
C GLY A 51 26.51 13.26 -13.15
N ALA A 52 27.22 13.55 -14.25
CA ALA A 52 26.87 13.04 -15.57
C ALA A 52 27.03 11.51 -15.67
N ALA A 53 28.08 10.94 -15.07
CA ALA A 53 28.31 9.50 -15.03
C ALA A 53 27.21 8.76 -14.26
N ARG A 54 26.78 9.29 -13.10
CA ARG A 54 25.67 8.71 -12.33
C ARG A 54 24.36 8.72 -13.14
N LEU A 55 24.02 9.85 -13.75
CA LEU A 55 22.82 9.97 -14.58
C LEU A 55 22.84 8.99 -15.77
N ALA A 56 24.01 8.80 -16.40
CA ALA A 56 24.14 7.84 -17.49
C ALA A 56 23.90 6.39 -17.03
N VAL A 57 24.39 6.01 -15.84
CA VAL A 57 24.10 4.69 -15.24
C VAL A 57 22.63 4.55 -14.88
N GLU A 58 22.04 5.57 -14.24
CA GLU A 58 20.62 5.56 -13.88
C GLU A 58 19.74 5.39 -15.13
N LEU A 59 20.01 6.11 -16.20
CA LEU A 59 19.29 6.01 -17.47
C LEU A 59 19.45 4.63 -18.11
N ALA A 60 20.68 4.11 -18.15
CA ALA A 60 20.95 2.78 -18.73
C ALA A 60 20.21 1.66 -17.97
N LEU A 61 20.11 1.76 -16.64
CA LEU A 61 19.35 0.84 -15.80
C LEU A 61 17.85 0.98 -16.03
N GLU A 62 17.35 2.20 -16.15
CA GLU A 62 15.92 2.49 -16.37
C GLU A 62 15.42 1.92 -17.69
N ILE A 63 16.19 2.09 -18.76
CA ILE A 63 15.85 1.52 -20.10
C ILE A 63 16.33 0.07 -20.29
N SER A 64 16.86 -0.57 -19.23
CA SER A 64 17.39 -1.95 -19.25
C SER A 64 18.54 -2.19 -20.26
N ASP A 65 19.23 -1.13 -20.66
CA ASP A 65 20.44 -1.21 -21.52
C ASP A 65 21.72 -1.28 -20.66
N THR A 66 21.91 -2.41 -20.00
CA THR A 66 23.09 -2.62 -19.16
C THR A 66 24.40 -2.68 -19.97
N ALA A 67 24.34 -2.89 -21.29
CA ALA A 67 25.51 -2.87 -22.16
C ALA A 67 26.09 -1.46 -22.37
N ALA A 68 25.28 -0.42 -22.16
CA ALA A 68 25.73 0.97 -22.17
C ALA A 68 26.56 1.34 -20.94
N ILE A 69 26.61 0.51 -19.90
CA ILE A 69 27.42 0.71 -18.69
C ILE A 69 28.78 0.05 -18.90
N ASP A 70 29.70 0.78 -19.51
CA ASP A 70 31.07 0.32 -19.69
C ASP A 70 31.90 0.34 -18.38
N ASP A 71 33.08 -0.22 -18.42
CA ASP A 71 33.96 -0.33 -17.25
C ASP A 71 34.46 1.05 -16.76
N GLU A 72 34.62 2.02 -17.66
CA GLU A 72 35.04 3.38 -17.31
C GLU A 72 33.93 4.12 -16.56
N LEU A 73 32.68 4.02 -17.04
CA LEU A 73 31.51 4.61 -16.40
C LEU A 73 31.26 3.99 -15.02
N ARG A 74 31.38 2.67 -14.93
CA ARG A 74 31.27 1.93 -13.65
C ARG A 74 32.35 2.36 -12.66
N ALA A 75 33.61 2.41 -13.11
CA ALA A 75 34.73 2.82 -12.25
C ALA A 75 34.59 4.26 -11.73
N ARG A 76 34.05 5.17 -12.55
CA ARG A 76 33.78 6.57 -12.12
C ARG A 76 32.73 6.64 -11.02
N VAL A 77 31.59 5.93 -11.18
CA VAL A 77 30.52 5.90 -10.17
C VAL A 77 30.99 5.20 -8.90
N GLU A 78 31.75 4.11 -9.02
CA GLU A 78 32.35 3.41 -7.87
C GLU A 78 33.32 4.33 -7.10
N ALA A 79 34.22 5.00 -7.81
CA ALA A 79 35.19 5.91 -7.19
C ALA A 79 34.50 7.11 -6.48
N TYR A 80 33.40 7.60 -7.05
CA TYR A 80 32.60 8.64 -6.40
C TYR A 80 31.97 8.13 -5.10
N ASN A 81 31.29 6.99 -5.14
CA ASN A 81 30.66 6.39 -3.96
C ASN A 81 31.70 6.05 -2.89
N ARG A 82 32.85 5.55 -3.29
CA ARG A 82 34.01 5.34 -2.40
C ARG A 82 34.44 6.65 -1.74
N GLY A 83 34.51 7.75 -2.52
CA GLY A 83 34.84 9.09 -2.02
C GLY A 83 33.82 9.56 -0.96
N ASP A 84 32.54 9.38 -1.18
CA ASP A 84 31.49 9.72 -0.21
C ASP A 84 31.62 8.89 1.08
N CYS A 85 31.89 7.59 0.98
CA CYS A 85 32.11 6.73 2.15
C CYS A 85 33.35 7.13 2.96
N LEU A 86 34.46 7.44 2.29
CA LEU A 86 35.70 7.87 2.95
C LEU A 86 35.55 9.26 3.57
N SER A 87 34.86 10.19 2.93
CA SER A 87 34.53 11.50 3.47
C SER A 87 33.66 11.39 4.73
N ALA A 88 32.63 10.57 4.71
CA ALA A 88 31.80 10.30 5.90
C ALA A 88 32.61 9.68 7.04
N ALA A 89 33.53 8.75 6.74
CA ALA A 89 34.41 8.15 7.73
C ALA A 89 35.36 9.20 8.33
N ALA A 90 35.95 10.07 7.50
CA ALA A 90 36.80 11.15 7.98
C ALA A 90 36.06 12.14 8.90
N LEU A 91 34.83 12.50 8.53
CA LEU A 91 33.95 13.33 9.37
C LEU A 91 33.64 12.64 10.72
N ARG A 92 33.28 11.36 10.70
CA ARG A 92 33.07 10.59 11.92
C ARG A 92 34.28 10.58 12.82
N ASP A 93 35.47 10.29 12.27
CA ASP A 93 36.70 10.20 13.05
C ASP A 93 37.10 11.54 13.62
N TRP A 94 36.88 12.62 12.88
CA TRP A 94 37.11 13.97 13.36
C TRP A 94 36.15 14.34 14.50
N LEU A 95 34.85 14.01 14.37
CA LEU A 95 33.84 14.25 15.41
C LEU A 95 34.16 13.45 16.68
N GLU A 96 34.59 12.18 16.57
CA GLU A 96 35.01 11.37 17.70
C GLU A 96 36.24 11.96 18.40
N ALA A 97 37.19 12.48 17.67
CA ALA A 97 38.32 13.19 18.26
C ALA A 97 37.89 14.44 19.07
N ARG A 98 36.90 15.20 18.53
CA ARG A 98 36.33 16.36 19.28
C ARG A 98 35.53 15.92 20.50
N ARG A 99 34.77 14.81 20.38
CA ARG A 99 34.05 14.24 21.51
C ARG A 99 34.98 13.81 22.64
N ALA A 100 36.15 13.27 22.33
CA ALA A 100 37.13 12.84 23.31
C ALA A 100 37.71 14.03 24.13
N GLU A 101 37.63 15.26 23.62
CA GLU A 101 38.10 16.49 24.30
C GLU A 101 37.07 17.05 25.30
N LEU A 102 35.83 16.55 25.27
CA LEU A 102 34.76 17.02 26.16
C LEU A 102 35.04 16.61 27.62
N PRO A 103 34.80 17.51 28.60
CA PRO A 103 35.01 17.21 30.02
C PRO A 103 34.16 16.08 30.55
N GLN A 104 32.97 15.91 29.99
CA GLN A 104 32.03 14.87 30.34
C GLN A 104 31.70 14.05 29.08
N GLN A 105 32.10 12.80 29.07
CA GLN A 105 31.77 11.89 27.97
C GLN A 105 30.46 11.18 28.27
N ILE A 106 29.50 11.32 27.37
CA ILE A 106 28.28 10.51 27.39
C ILE A 106 28.66 9.10 26.90
N PRO A 107 28.44 8.04 27.71
CA PRO A 107 28.70 6.68 27.26
C PRO A 107 27.90 6.37 26.00
N ARG A 108 28.52 5.64 25.06
CA ARG A 108 27.72 5.06 23.95
C ARG A 108 26.69 4.12 24.53
N PRO A 109 25.45 4.10 23.99
CA PRO A 109 24.49 3.06 24.36
C PRO A 109 25.15 1.69 24.17
N MET A 110 25.21 0.90 25.23
CA MET A 110 25.66 -0.48 25.14
C MET A 110 24.59 -1.30 24.42
N ASP A 111 25.01 -2.36 23.71
CA ASP A 111 24.09 -3.33 23.14
C ASP A 111 23.17 -3.84 24.27
N THR A 112 21.99 -3.32 24.34
CA THR A 112 20.90 -4.02 24.95
C THR A 112 20.38 -4.92 23.84
N ASP A 113 20.76 -6.20 23.87
CA ASP A 113 20.04 -7.25 23.19
C ASP A 113 18.62 -7.23 23.79
N SER A 114 17.79 -6.31 23.35
CA SER A 114 16.38 -6.34 23.66
C SER A 114 15.80 -7.48 22.85
N GLU A 115 15.75 -8.65 23.47
CA GLU A 115 15.04 -9.78 22.91
C GLU A 115 13.60 -9.37 22.60
N PRO A 116 13.03 -9.79 21.46
CA PRO A 116 11.63 -9.56 21.17
C PRO A 116 10.77 -10.13 22.29
N SER A 117 9.64 -9.48 22.60
CA SER A 117 8.71 -10.03 23.60
C SER A 117 8.27 -11.45 23.19
N GLU A 118 8.05 -12.32 24.18
CA GLU A 118 7.71 -13.75 23.97
C GLU A 118 6.61 -13.98 22.90
N PRO A 119 5.49 -13.23 22.88
CA PRO A 119 4.48 -13.40 21.82
C PRO A 119 4.95 -13.06 20.42
N VAL A 120 5.90 -12.12 20.29
CA VAL A 120 6.49 -11.75 18.98
C VAL A 120 7.46 -12.84 18.53
N ALA A 121 8.29 -13.35 19.43
CA ALA A 121 9.22 -14.45 19.15
C ALA A 121 8.49 -15.73 18.74
N GLU A 122 7.39 -16.08 19.40
CA GLU A 122 6.55 -17.24 19.07
C GLU A 122 5.93 -17.12 17.67
N ARG A 123 5.37 -15.95 17.36
CA ARG A 123 4.81 -15.66 16.02
C ARG A 123 5.86 -15.79 14.94
N ASP A 124 7.05 -15.27 15.19
CA ASP A 124 8.17 -15.32 14.24
C ASP A 124 8.61 -16.75 13.96
N ARG A 125 8.73 -17.55 15.00
CA ARG A 125 9.06 -18.96 14.91
C ARG A 125 8.02 -19.71 14.08
N ARG A 126 6.71 -19.47 14.30
CA ARG A 126 5.64 -20.11 13.52
C ARG A 126 5.72 -19.75 12.04
N ILE A 127 5.97 -18.46 11.70
CA ILE A 127 6.15 -18.02 10.30
C ILE A 127 7.36 -18.72 9.69
N GLU A 128 8.48 -18.81 10.40
CA GLU A 128 9.71 -19.43 9.91
C GLU A 128 9.53 -20.95 9.71
N GLU A 129 8.95 -21.65 10.66
CA GLU A 129 8.66 -23.08 10.56
C GLU A 129 7.77 -23.40 9.38
N LEU A 130 6.67 -22.66 9.20
CA LEU A 130 5.75 -22.84 8.07
C LEU A 130 6.39 -22.46 6.74
N SER A 131 7.19 -21.39 6.68
CA SER A 131 7.94 -21.02 5.48
C SER A 131 8.90 -22.12 5.06
N ASN A 132 9.66 -22.66 6.00
CA ASN A 132 10.60 -23.76 5.75
C ASN A 132 9.87 -25.04 5.27
N ALA A 133 8.70 -25.34 5.84
CA ALA A 133 7.87 -26.47 5.43
C ALA A 133 7.33 -26.30 4.00
N LEU A 134 6.87 -25.11 3.61
CA LEU A 134 6.41 -24.80 2.25
C LEU A 134 7.54 -24.84 1.23
N LEU A 135 8.76 -24.46 1.64
CA LEU A 135 9.94 -24.45 0.76
C LEU A 135 10.61 -25.82 0.65
N ALA A 136 10.20 -26.81 1.44
CA ALA A 136 10.79 -28.16 1.38
C ALA A 136 10.68 -28.75 -0.03
N GLY A 137 11.84 -29.05 -0.64
CA GLY A 137 11.94 -29.58 -1.99
C GLY A 137 11.70 -28.59 -3.13
N VAL A 138 11.51 -27.30 -2.85
CA VAL A 138 11.37 -26.26 -3.88
C VAL A 138 12.75 -25.84 -4.39
N PRO A 139 13.02 -25.88 -5.71
CA PRO A 139 14.30 -25.44 -6.28
C PRO A 139 14.60 -23.97 -5.95
N ALA A 140 15.88 -23.68 -5.66
CA ALA A 140 16.33 -22.31 -5.44
C ALA A 140 16.23 -21.45 -6.73
N ASN A 141 16.57 -22.06 -7.87
CA ASN A 141 16.50 -21.40 -9.17
C ASN A 141 15.03 -21.30 -9.65
N PRO A 142 14.49 -20.09 -9.89
CA PRO A 142 13.12 -19.92 -10.37
C PRO A 142 12.79 -20.65 -11.67
N ALA A 143 13.77 -20.77 -12.58
CA ALA A 143 13.59 -21.42 -13.88
C ALA A 143 13.37 -22.95 -13.79
N GLU A 144 13.69 -23.56 -12.64
CA GLU A 144 13.53 -25.00 -12.40
C GLU A 144 12.22 -25.33 -11.68
N ARG A 145 11.46 -24.32 -11.23
CA ARG A 145 10.23 -24.49 -10.46
C ARG A 145 9.04 -24.78 -11.37
N SER A 146 8.25 -25.77 -11.01
CA SER A 146 6.88 -25.92 -11.51
C SER A 146 5.99 -24.79 -10.99
N ASP A 147 4.82 -24.60 -11.60
CA ASP A 147 3.84 -23.58 -11.14
C ASP A 147 3.45 -23.78 -9.67
N ALA A 148 3.29 -25.00 -9.22
CA ALA A 148 2.97 -25.34 -7.84
C ALA A 148 4.13 -25.02 -6.87
N GLU A 149 5.37 -25.26 -7.28
CA GLU A 149 6.56 -24.92 -6.48
C GLU A 149 6.77 -23.41 -6.44
N GLN A 150 6.56 -22.71 -7.55
CA GLN A 150 6.57 -21.25 -7.58
C GLN A 150 5.49 -20.65 -6.67
N ALA A 151 4.28 -21.21 -6.67
CA ALA A 151 3.20 -20.79 -5.75
C ALA A 151 3.59 -20.99 -4.28
N ARG A 152 4.18 -22.14 -3.93
CA ARG A 152 4.68 -22.39 -2.56
C ARG A 152 5.81 -21.42 -2.17
N TRP A 153 6.72 -21.13 -3.09
CA TRP A 153 7.78 -20.13 -2.88
C TRP A 153 7.21 -18.74 -2.58
N LEU A 154 6.28 -18.27 -3.40
CA LEU A 154 5.63 -16.99 -3.21
C LEU A 154 4.87 -16.93 -1.89
N LEU A 155 4.11 -17.97 -1.55
CA LEU A 155 3.34 -18.03 -0.32
C LEU A 155 4.25 -18.00 0.90
N ALA A 156 5.33 -18.79 0.93
CA ALA A 156 6.32 -18.78 2.00
C ALA A 156 6.93 -17.38 2.19
N GLY A 157 7.29 -16.71 1.10
CA GLY A 157 7.77 -15.32 1.12
C GLY A 157 6.74 -14.30 1.61
N MET A 158 5.44 -14.55 1.39
CA MET A 158 4.36 -13.65 1.80
C MET A 158 3.90 -13.85 3.25
N LEU A 159 4.17 -14.96 3.93
CA LEU A 159 3.74 -15.19 5.32
C LEU A 159 4.17 -14.05 6.27
N GLY A 160 5.35 -13.48 6.07
CA GLY A 160 5.84 -12.33 6.83
C GLY A 160 5.59 -10.97 6.17
N TYR A 161 4.70 -10.87 5.15
CA TYR A 161 4.48 -9.65 4.36
C TYR A 161 4.05 -8.47 5.24
N PHE A 162 2.95 -8.61 5.96
CA PHE A 162 2.36 -7.53 6.76
C PHE A 162 3.30 -7.06 7.87
N ARG A 163 4.04 -7.98 8.48
CA ARG A 163 5.05 -7.62 9.47
C ARG A 163 6.17 -6.76 8.89
N ARG A 164 6.62 -7.04 7.66
CA ARG A 164 7.63 -6.21 7.00
C ARG A 164 7.09 -4.81 6.67
N GLU A 165 5.83 -4.72 6.26
CA GLU A 165 5.14 -3.44 6.05
C GLU A 165 4.97 -2.63 7.34
N GLU A 166 4.54 -3.28 8.43
CA GLU A 166 4.36 -2.64 9.73
C GLU A 166 5.69 -2.16 10.33
N LYS A 167 6.79 -2.86 10.07
CA LYS A 167 8.09 -2.62 10.71
C LYS A 167 8.61 -1.21 10.46
N SER A 168 8.52 -0.70 9.24
CA SER A 168 8.96 0.67 8.93
C SER A 168 8.07 1.72 9.60
N ALA A 169 6.75 1.47 9.71
CA ALA A 169 5.85 2.36 10.43
C ALA A 169 6.14 2.37 11.94
N TRP A 170 6.51 1.22 12.53
CA TRP A 170 6.96 1.15 13.91
C TRP A 170 8.27 1.88 14.16
N TRP A 171 9.26 1.76 13.25
CA TRP A 171 10.51 2.49 13.37
C TRP A 171 10.29 4.01 13.31
N GLU A 172 9.46 4.47 12.38
CA GLU A 172 9.10 5.89 12.29
C GLU A 172 8.37 6.37 13.55
N HIS A 173 7.44 5.54 14.06
CA HIS A 173 6.77 5.81 15.33
C HIS A 173 7.76 5.97 16.49
N PHE A 174 8.73 5.06 16.64
CA PHE A 174 9.74 5.17 17.70
C PHE A 174 10.63 6.39 17.49
N ARG A 175 11.07 6.65 16.25
CA ARG A 175 11.85 7.85 15.94
C ARG A 175 11.11 9.13 16.36
N LEU A 176 9.86 9.30 15.96
CA LEU A 176 9.05 10.47 16.32
C LEU A 176 8.76 10.55 17.82
N SER A 177 8.62 9.42 18.50
CA SER A 177 8.40 9.37 19.95
C SER A 177 9.63 9.81 20.75
N ASP A 178 10.82 9.56 20.23
CA ASP A 178 12.10 9.88 20.88
C ASP A 178 12.54 11.34 20.67
N LEU A 179 12.02 12.01 19.62
CA LEU A 179 12.36 13.40 19.33
C LEU A 179 11.86 14.37 20.41
N GLU A 180 12.65 15.40 20.71
CA GLU A 180 12.23 16.51 21.56
C GLU A 180 11.17 17.38 20.87
N SER A 181 10.38 18.14 21.66
CA SER A 181 9.32 18.98 21.09
C SER A 181 9.82 20.04 20.11
N GLU A 182 11.06 20.51 20.28
CA GLU A 182 11.72 21.45 19.38
C GLU A 182 12.11 20.81 18.04
N GLU A 183 12.52 19.55 18.06
CA GLU A 183 12.85 18.77 16.86
C GLU A 183 11.58 18.41 16.08
N LEU A 184 10.48 18.08 16.79
CA LEU A 184 9.18 17.80 16.19
C LEU A 184 8.58 19.01 15.43
N LEU A 185 9.03 20.26 15.72
CA LEU A 185 8.65 21.45 14.93
C LEU A 185 9.11 21.39 13.47
N ALA A 186 10.18 20.67 13.19
CA ALA A 186 10.72 20.51 11.84
C ALA A 186 10.16 19.25 11.11
N GLU A 187 9.37 18.43 11.81
CA GLU A 187 8.85 17.17 11.28
C GLU A 187 7.48 17.35 10.64
N ARG A 188 7.35 16.99 9.37
CA ARG A 188 6.09 17.10 8.63
C ARG A 188 5.00 16.16 9.13
N GLU A 189 5.37 15.03 9.73
CA GLU A 189 4.45 14.05 10.32
C GLU A 189 4.00 14.42 11.74
N ALA A 190 4.29 15.64 12.20
CA ALA A 190 4.00 16.10 13.55
C ALA A 190 3.44 17.52 13.56
N VAL A 191 2.83 17.88 14.71
CA VAL A 191 2.51 19.25 15.12
C VAL A 191 3.01 19.42 16.54
N ALA A 192 3.90 20.39 16.77
CA ALA A 192 4.53 20.64 18.05
C ALA A 192 4.33 22.09 18.53
N GLY A 193 4.69 22.35 19.79
CA GLY A 193 4.43 23.65 20.42
C GLY A 193 2.95 23.88 20.70
N LEU A 194 2.23 22.82 21.03
CA LEU A 194 0.78 22.86 21.26
C LEU A 194 0.42 23.58 22.55
N GLU A 195 -0.45 24.57 22.45
CA GLU A 195 -1.08 25.26 23.57
C GLU A 195 -2.58 25.00 23.57
N PHE A 196 -3.10 24.50 24.68
CA PHE A 196 -4.54 24.25 24.82
C PHE A 196 -5.33 25.55 24.82
N VAL A 197 -6.31 25.67 23.92
CA VAL A 197 -7.18 26.85 23.81
C VAL A 197 -8.51 26.63 24.52
N GLY A 198 -9.13 25.46 24.35
CA GLY A 198 -10.43 25.16 24.97
C GLY A 198 -11.10 23.92 24.35
N GLU A 199 -12.18 23.50 25.03
CA GLU A 199 -13.07 22.44 24.51
C GLU A 199 -14.08 23.08 23.54
N LEU A 200 -14.25 22.45 22.37
CA LEU A 200 -15.26 22.87 21.40
C LEU A 200 -16.65 22.34 21.77
N PRO A 201 -17.73 23.05 21.38
CA PRO A 201 -19.07 22.59 21.60
C PRO A 201 -19.30 21.18 21.09
N ARG A 202 -19.86 20.30 21.91
CA ARG A 202 -20.16 18.92 21.51
C ARG A 202 -21.34 18.91 20.55
N THR A 203 -21.19 18.17 19.46
CA THR A 203 -22.24 17.97 18.47
C THR A 203 -22.85 16.57 18.59
N GLY A 204 -24.20 16.51 18.66
CA GLY A 204 -24.93 15.24 18.72
C GLY A 204 -24.67 14.45 20.02
N ARG A 205 -24.43 13.12 19.88
CA ARG A 205 -24.21 12.19 21.01
C ARG A 205 -22.73 11.99 21.37
N GLN A 206 -21.87 12.95 21.09
CA GLN A 206 -20.43 12.84 21.38
C GLN A 206 -20.16 12.63 22.87
N GLN A 207 -19.48 11.51 23.21
CA GLN A 207 -19.11 11.17 24.59
C GLN A 207 -17.72 11.72 24.98
N VAL A 208 -16.88 12.02 23.99
CA VAL A 208 -15.50 12.49 24.18
C VAL A 208 -15.35 13.92 23.69
N PRO A 209 -14.50 14.74 24.35
CA PRO A 209 -14.32 16.13 23.97
C PRO A 209 -13.54 16.26 22.66
N THR A 210 -13.84 17.34 21.91
CA THR A 210 -12.96 17.86 20.87
C THR A 210 -12.28 19.09 21.42
N HIS A 211 -10.96 19.09 21.46
CA HIS A 211 -10.17 20.17 21.99
C HIS A 211 -9.45 20.93 20.89
N ARG A 212 -9.46 22.24 20.97
CA ARG A 212 -8.67 23.12 20.12
C ARG A 212 -7.33 23.42 20.76
N TYR A 213 -6.28 23.30 19.97
CA TYR A 213 -4.93 23.71 20.31
C TYR A 213 -4.45 24.76 19.32
N ARG A 214 -3.60 25.66 19.78
CA ARG A 214 -2.80 26.57 18.95
C ARG A 214 -1.40 26.02 18.81
N PHE A 215 -0.77 26.27 17.68
CA PHE A 215 0.62 25.89 17.41
C PHE A 215 1.35 27.01 16.64
N PRO A 216 2.69 27.12 16.77
CA PRO A 216 3.49 28.07 16.00
C PRO A 216 3.54 27.70 14.51
N ALA A 217 3.89 28.67 13.66
CA ALA A 217 4.02 28.42 12.21
C ALA A 217 5.00 27.28 11.94
N GLN A 218 4.53 26.22 11.31
CA GLN A 218 5.28 25.02 10.93
C GLN A 218 4.61 24.34 9.74
N GLU A 219 5.37 23.50 9.01
CA GLU A 219 4.81 22.63 7.98
C GLU A 219 4.34 21.32 8.62
N THR A 220 3.17 20.84 8.23
CA THR A 220 2.69 19.51 8.61
C THR A 220 1.91 18.86 7.49
N ALA A 221 1.99 17.53 7.43
CA ALA A 221 1.23 16.68 6.53
C ALA A 221 -0.03 16.09 7.19
N LEU A 222 -0.36 16.52 8.42
CA LEU A 222 -1.58 16.05 9.10
C LEU A 222 -2.83 16.64 8.45
N ASP A 223 -3.79 15.77 8.16
CA ASP A 223 -5.07 16.12 7.56
C ASP A 223 -6.26 15.76 8.47
N PRO A 224 -7.43 16.37 8.27
CA PRO A 224 -8.66 15.96 8.95
C PRO A 224 -8.98 14.48 8.68
N GLY A 225 -9.19 13.71 9.75
CA GLY A 225 -9.41 12.26 9.72
C GLY A 225 -8.21 11.45 10.19
N ASP A 226 -7.02 12.02 10.22
CA ASP A 226 -5.82 11.33 10.69
C ASP A 226 -5.90 11.00 12.17
N LYS A 227 -5.38 9.82 12.51
CA LYS A 227 -5.15 9.43 13.90
C LYS A 227 -3.80 9.96 14.36
N VAL A 228 -3.80 10.51 15.57
CA VAL A 228 -2.56 11.07 16.15
C VAL A 228 -2.24 10.45 17.50
N ARG A 229 -0.94 10.41 17.78
CA ARG A 229 -0.36 10.03 19.07
C ARG A 229 0.31 11.23 19.72
N ALA A 230 0.40 11.19 21.04
CA ALA A 230 1.07 12.23 21.79
C ALA A 230 2.44 11.74 22.26
N ARG A 231 3.44 12.63 22.19
CA ARG A 231 4.74 12.38 22.79
C ARG A 231 4.61 12.35 24.32
N ALA A 232 5.37 11.43 24.94
CA ALA A 232 5.59 11.40 26.40
C ALA A 232 4.34 11.41 27.29
N ILE A 233 3.28 10.77 26.83
CA ILE A 233 2.28 10.31 27.77
C ILE A 233 2.76 8.99 28.30
N ASP A 234 2.93 8.86 29.62
CA ASP A 234 3.23 7.61 30.35
C ASP A 234 2.07 6.60 30.14
N ASP A 235 1.89 6.15 28.93
CA ASP A 235 1.02 5.04 28.58
C ASP A 235 1.89 3.92 28.02
N PRO A 236 2.18 2.85 28.80
CA PRO A 236 2.99 1.73 28.35
C PRO A 236 2.40 1.00 27.15
N GLU A 237 1.14 1.25 26.82
CA GLU A 237 0.48 0.71 25.64
C GLU A 237 0.53 1.66 24.43
N ASN A 238 1.07 2.87 24.58
CA ASN A 238 1.25 3.89 23.54
C ASN A 238 0.09 3.96 22.54
N LYS A 239 -1.11 4.27 23.05
CA LYS A 239 -2.36 4.23 22.29
C LYS A 239 -2.66 5.55 21.59
N THR A 240 -3.49 5.48 20.56
CA THR A 240 -4.05 6.64 19.85
C THR A 240 -4.52 7.72 20.82
N PHE A 241 -4.03 8.94 20.63
CA PHE A 241 -4.45 10.08 21.43
C PHE A 241 -5.83 10.60 21.00
N GLY A 242 -6.06 10.67 19.68
CA GLY A 242 -7.31 11.14 19.11
C GLY A 242 -7.26 11.18 17.59
N ASP A 243 -8.32 11.74 17.00
CA ASP A 243 -8.44 11.97 15.56
C ASP A 243 -8.41 13.48 15.28
N VAL A 244 -7.73 13.91 14.25
CA VAL A 244 -7.75 15.30 13.76
C VAL A 244 -9.13 15.59 13.18
N VAL A 245 -9.82 16.59 13.70
CA VAL A 245 -11.14 17.02 13.20
C VAL A 245 -10.98 18.14 12.18
N ALA A 246 -10.08 19.08 12.46
CA ALA A 246 -9.77 20.20 11.60
C ALA A 246 -8.34 20.68 11.88
N ILE A 247 -7.69 21.21 10.87
CA ILE A 247 -6.41 21.89 10.97
C ILE A 247 -6.41 23.13 10.09
N ASP A 248 -5.92 24.24 10.62
CA ASP A 248 -5.78 25.51 9.90
C ASP A 248 -4.35 26.02 10.09
N LEU A 249 -3.55 25.87 9.04
CA LEU A 249 -2.13 26.26 9.04
C LEU A 249 -1.94 27.78 9.09
N VAL A 250 -2.91 28.55 8.57
CA VAL A 250 -2.84 30.02 8.57
C VAL A 250 -3.17 30.57 9.95
N ALA A 251 -4.23 30.04 10.58
CA ALA A 251 -4.62 30.40 11.95
C ALA A 251 -3.73 29.74 13.01
N GLY A 252 -2.89 28.74 12.65
CA GLY A 252 -2.08 27.95 13.56
C GLY A 252 -2.94 27.20 14.59
N THR A 253 -4.04 26.54 14.15
CA THR A 253 -4.92 25.80 15.05
C THR A 253 -5.21 24.38 14.57
N ILE A 254 -5.30 23.46 15.54
CA ILE A 254 -5.70 22.07 15.31
C ILE A 254 -6.79 21.67 16.30
N ASP A 255 -7.85 21.03 15.80
CA ASP A 255 -8.95 20.48 16.58
C ASP A 255 -8.83 18.97 16.62
N VAL A 256 -8.71 18.42 17.82
CA VAL A 256 -8.51 16.98 18.03
C VAL A 256 -9.64 16.40 18.86
N ARG A 257 -10.34 15.42 18.30
CA ARG A 257 -11.31 14.60 19.03
C ARG A 257 -10.56 13.53 19.79
N LYS A 258 -10.49 13.69 21.10
CA LYS A 258 -9.71 12.82 21.97
C LYS A 258 -10.32 11.43 22.16
N THR A 259 -9.50 10.46 22.54
CA THR A 259 -9.99 9.20 23.09
C THR A 259 -10.45 9.39 24.55
N LYS A 260 -11.23 8.44 25.09
CA LYS A 260 -11.66 8.49 26.50
C LYS A 260 -10.49 8.55 27.49
N ARG A 261 -9.38 7.90 27.18
CA ARG A 261 -8.17 7.90 28.02
C ARG A 261 -7.42 9.23 27.98
N ALA A 262 -7.42 9.88 26.83
CA ALA A 262 -6.69 11.12 26.61
C ALA A 262 -7.48 12.39 26.99
N LYS A 263 -8.71 12.26 27.49
CA LYS A 263 -9.63 13.39 27.69
C LYS A 263 -9.04 14.57 28.50
N ASP A 264 -8.25 14.26 29.53
CA ASP A 264 -7.65 15.25 30.45
C ASP A 264 -6.17 15.52 30.15
N LEU A 265 -5.59 14.95 29.09
CA LEU A 265 -4.19 15.08 28.74
C LEU A 265 -4.01 16.22 27.72
N HIS A 266 -2.98 17.05 27.91
CA HIS A 266 -2.63 18.16 27.01
C HIS A 266 -1.16 18.03 26.61
N PRO A 267 -0.84 17.37 25.51
CA PRO A 267 0.53 17.16 25.06
C PRO A 267 1.10 18.43 24.43
N ALA A 268 2.42 18.58 24.49
CA ALA A 268 3.14 19.64 23.80
C ALA A 268 3.33 19.37 22.29
N ALA A 269 3.20 18.12 21.87
CA ALA A 269 3.29 17.72 20.47
C ALA A 269 2.43 16.48 20.18
N LEU A 270 1.96 16.40 18.94
CA LEU A 270 1.25 15.26 18.36
C LEU A 270 1.94 14.85 17.07
N PHE A 271 1.91 13.56 16.75
CA PHE A 271 2.43 13.04 15.49
C PHE A 271 1.50 11.97 14.92
N HIS A 272 1.60 11.75 13.61
CA HIS A 272 0.72 10.85 12.86
C HIS A 272 0.86 9.40 13.34
N GLU A 273 -0.27 8.73 13.58
CA GLU A 273 -0.30 7.30 13.87
C GLU A 273 -0.33 6.50 12.57
N GLN A 274 0.86 6.14 12.06
CA GLN A 274 0.99 5.41 10.78
C GLN A 274 0.86 3.89 10.93
N VAL A 275 0.80 3.37 12.15
CA VAL A 275 0.77 1.93 12.40
C VAL A 275 -0.65 1.40 12.27
N VAL A 276 -0.95 0.71 11.17
CA VAL A 276 -2.19 -0.02 10.97
C VAL A 276 -1.95 -1.50 11.23
N LYS A 277 -2.53 -2.03 12.31
CA LYS A 277 -2.35 -3.46 12.67
C LYS A 277 -2.99 -4.37 11.62
N ALA A 278 -2.21 -5.25 11.05
CA ALA A 278 -2.64 -6.21 10.03
C ALA A 278 -2.93 -7.63 10.58
N THR A 279 -3.27 -7.75 11.86
CA THR A 279 -3.42 -9.05 12.56
C THR A 279 -4.38 -10.01 11.85
N ALA A 280 -5.52 -9.54 11.36
CA ALA A 280 -6.48 -10.38 10.64
C ALA A 280 -5.93 -10.87 9.29
N LEU A 281 -5.25 -9.99 8.55
CA LEU A 281 -4.63 -10.31 7.27
C LEU A 281 -3.50 -11.33 7.44
N GLU A 282 -2.66 -11.13 8.45
CA GLU A 282 -1.57 -12.04 8.78
C GLU A 282 -2.10 -13.43 9.19
N ALA A 283 -3.09 -13.48 10.08
CA ALA A 283 -3.73 -14.73 10.49
C ALA A 283 -4.35 -15.49 9.30
N ALA A 284 -5.00 -14.77 8.38
CA ALA A 284 -5.58 -15.37 7.19
C ALA A 284 -4.52 -15.96 6.24
N LEU A 285 -3.38 -15.27 6.05
CA LEU A 285 -2.28 -15.80 5.25
C LEU A 285 -1.62 -17.02 5.91
N LEU A 286 -1.43 -17.00 7.23
CA LEU A 286 -0.93 -18.16 7.97
C LEU A 286 -1.86 -19.37 7.82
N ALA A 287 -3.17 -19.17 8.00
CA ALA A 287 -4.16 -20.22 7.81
C ALA A 287 -4.16 -20.78 6.37
N PHE A 288 -3.97 -19.92 5.36
CA PHE A 288 -3.81 -20.35 3.98
C PHE A 288 -2.51 -21.15 3.80
N GLY A 289 -1.39 -20.70 4.37
CA GLY A 289 -0.12 -21.41 4.33
C GLY A 289 -0.20 -22.79 4.99
N GLU A 290 -0.86 -22.90 6.14
CA GLU A 290 -1.11 -24.17 6.85
C GLU A 290 -1.97 -25.13 6.02
N HIS A 291 -3.03 -24.61 5.37
CA HIS A 291 -3.85 -25.39 4.44
C HIS A 291 -3.02 -25.92 3.26
N VAL A 292 -2.23 -25.07 2.61
CA VAL A 292 -1.38 -25.49 1.48
C VAL A 292 -0.34 -26.51 1.91
N HIS A 293 0.23 -26.37 3.12
CA HIS A 293 1.17 -27.35 3.66
C HIS A 293 0.51 -28.71 3.94
N ALA A 294 -0.67 -28.71 4.53
CA ALA A 294 -1.38 -29.92 4.93
C ALA A 294 -2.07 -30.65 3.76
N ASP A 295 -2.78 -29.90 2.92
CA ASP A 295 -3.73 -30.42 1.94
C ASP A 295 -3.29 -30.16 0.48
N GLY A 296 -2.36 -29.20 0.26
CA GLY A 296 -1.90 -28.80 -1.06
C GLY A 296 -2.75 -27.70 -1.70
N LEU A 297 -2.42 -27.38 -2.97
CA LEU A 297 -3.04 -26.27 -3.73
C LEU A 297 -4.30 -26.66 -4.48
N ASP A 298 -4.62 -27.97 -4.58
CA ASP A 298 -5.68 -28.48 -5.46
C ASP A 298 -6.97 -28.90 -4.74
N VAL A 299 -7.03 -28.68 -3.44
CA VAL A 299 -8.18 -29.09 -2.61
C VAL A 299 -9.32 -28.06 -2.70
N ASP A 300 -10.55 -28.55 -2.82
CA ASP A 300 -11.74 -27.71 -2.77
C ASP A 300 -11.99 -27.21 -1.34
N GLY A 301 -12.51 -25.98 -1.23
CA GLY A 301 -12.79 -25.37 0.06
C GLY A 301 -12.70 -23.84 0.02
N SER A 302 -12.65 -23.22 1.18
CA SER A 302 -12.60 -21.75 1.34
C SER A 302 -11.32 -21.10 0.79
N PHE A 303 -10.26 -21.88 0.59
CA PHE A 303 -8.99 -21.37 0.02
C PHE A 303 -8.84 -21.67 -1.47
N ARG A 304 -9.84 -22.27 -2.14
CA ARG A 304 -9.73 -22.65 -3.55
C ARG A 304 -9.46 -21.44 -4.46
N ALA A 305 -10.20 -20.36 -4.31
CA ALA A 305 -10.01 -19.14 -5.09
C ALA A 305 -8.63 -18.50 -4.80
N ALA A 306 -8.14 -18.55 -3.56
CA ALA A 306 -6.81 -18.10 -3.20
C ALA A 306 -5.72 -18.93 -3.90
N SER A 307 -5.88 -20.26 -3.93
CA SER A 307 -4.95 -21.17 -4.63
C SER A 307 -4.95 -20.92 -6.14
N ASP A 308 -6.13 -20.73 -6.76
CA ASP A 308 -6.25 -20.43 -8.18
C ASP A 308 -5.62 -19.07 -8.52
N LEU A 309 -5.78 -18.05 -7.66
CA LEU A 309 -5.11 -16.75 -7.79
C LEU A 309 -3.59 -16.90 -7.71
N LEU A 310 -3.10 -17.57 -6.68
CA LEU A 310 -1.68 -17.76 -6.44
C LEU A 310 -0.98 -18.53 -7.56
N CYS A 311 -1.64 -19.55 -8.11
CA CYS A 311 -1.16 -20.35 -9.23
C CYS A 311 -1.45 -19.74 -10.62
N ARG A 312 -2.04 -18.54 -10.70
CA ARG A 312 -2.42 -17.88 -11.98
C ARG A 312 -3.31 -18.74 -12.86
N ARG A 313 -4.18 -19.56 -12.28
CA ARG A 313 -5.02 -20.49 -13.05
C ARG A 313 -6.08 -19.74 -13.86
N PRO A 314 -6.41 -20.21 -15.07
CA PRO A 314 -7.57 -19.71 -15.81
C PRO A 314 -8.85 -19.81 -14.99
N PRO A 315 -9.86 -18.96 -15.28
CA PRO A 315 -11.14 -18.99 -14.56
C PRO A 315 -11.76 -20.39 -14.55
N ARG A 316 -11.96 -20.96 -13.37
CA ARG A 316 -12.60 -22.25 -13.18
C ARG A 316 -14.09 -22.13 -13.43
N ARG A 317 -14.63 -22.92 -14.36
CA ARG A 317 -16.03 -22.84 -14.79
C ARG A 317 -16.72 -24.21 -14.71
N ARG A 318 -18.01 -24.19 -14.35
CA ARG A 318 -18.83 -25.42 -14.31
C ARG A 318 -18.98 -26.11 -15.67
N ALA A 319 -19.01 -25.33 -16.74
CA ALA A 319 -19.19 -25.82 -18.11
C ALA A 319 -17.90 -26.36 -18.76
N GLY A 320 -16.81 -26.53 -18.00
CA GLY A 320 -15.49 -26.91 -18.52
C GLY A 320 -14.69 -25.74 -19.08
N THR A 321 -13.40 -25.95 -19.34
CA THR A 321 -12.48 -24.93 -19.86
C THR A 321 -12.50 -24.90 -21.38
N THR A 322 -13.05 -23.83 -21.96
CA THR A 322 -12.75 -23.44 -23.35
C THR A 322 -11.60 -22.45 -23.36
N SER A 323 -10.76 -22.49 -24.38
CA SER A 323 -9.55 -21.65 -24.48
C SER A 323 -9.82 -20.15 -24.63
N VAL A 324 -11.05 -19.76 -24.99
CA VAL A 324 -11.45 -18.36 -25.18
C VAL A 324 -12.63 -18.04 -24.29
N LEU A 325 -12.49 -16.99 -23.46
CA LEU A 325 -13.51 -16.61 -22.49
C LEU A 325 -14.62 -15.78 -23.12
N ARG A 326 -14.31 -14.83 -24.01
CA ARG A 326 -15.28 -14.01 -24.74
C ARG A 326 -15.62 -14.68 -26.07
N ARG A 327 -16.92 -14.85 -26.35
CA ARG A 327 -17.39 -15.41 -27.61
C ARG A 327 -17.31 -14.36 -28.72
N PRO A 328 -17.10 -14.77 -29.99
CA PRO A 328 -17.11 -13.82 -31.10
C PRO A 328 -18.41 -12.99 -31.14
N GLY A 329 -18.29 -11.66 -31.18
CA GLY A 329 -19.42 -10.74 -31.22
C GLY A 329 -20.20 -10.57 -29.92
N GLU A 330 -19.78 -11.22 -28.83
CA GLU A 330 -20.42 -11.07 -27.52
C GLU A 330 -20.06 -9.69 -26.92
N ASP A 331 -21.05 -9.00 -26.36
CA ASP A 331 -20.82 -7.80 -25.57
C ASP A 331 -19.95 -8.11 -24.34
N LEU A 332 -19.11 -7.18 -23.94
CA LEU A 332 -18.12 -7.41 -22.89
C LEU A 332 -18.76 -7.56 -21.51
N VAL A 333 -19.78 -6.77 -21.20
CA VAL A 333 -20.53 -6.86 -19.94
C VAL A 333 -21.33 -8.17 -19.89
N GLU A 334 -21.93 -8.57 -21.03
CA GLU A 334 -22.63 -9.86 -21.14
C GLU A 334 -21.69 -11.05 -20.96
N ALA A 335 -20.51 -11.00 -21.60
CA ALA A 335 -19.46 -12.01 -21.42
C ALA A 335 -19.02 -12.10 -19.97
N ALA A 336 -18.74 -10.97 -19.32
CA ALA A 336 -18.33 -10.92 -17.92
C ALA A 336 -19.42 -11.48 -16.99
N LEU A 337 -20.69 -11.14 -17.21
CA LEU A 337 -21.80 -11.66 -16.42
C LEU A 337 -21.99 -13.16 -16.59
N ARG A 338 -21.93 -13.64 -17.83
CA ARG A 338 -21.98 -15.08 -18.12
C ARG A 338 -20.85 -15.82 -17.42
N LEU A 339 -19.62 -15.32 -17.52
CA LEU A 339 -18.45 -15.91 -16.86
C LEU A 339 -18.58 -15.91 -15.34
N CYS A 340 -19.05 -14.82 -14.74
CA CYS A 340 -19.34 -14.80 -13.30
C CYS A 340 -20.32 -15.90 -12.90
N ARG A 341 -21.42 -16.10 -13.65
CA ARG A 341 -22.41 -17.17 -13.37
C ARG A 341 -21.83 -18.58 -13.54
N GLU A 342 -20.88 -18.74 -14.45
CA GLU A 342 -20.19 -20.01 -14.71
C GLU A 342 -19.08 -20.31 -13.70
N LEU A 343 -18.57 -19.32 -12.95
CA LEU A 343 -17.47 -19.53 -11.99
C LEU A 343 -17.84 -20.57 -10.93
N ASP A 344 -16.85 -21.40 -10.59
CA ASP A 344 -16.99 -22.47 -9.61
C ASP A 344 -15.77 -22.63 -8.71
N GLY A 345 -15.62 -21.71 -7.77
CA GLY A 345 -14.51 -21.68 -6.83
C GLY A 345 -13.22 -21.14 -7.45
N GLY A 346 -13.32 -20.15 -8.35
CA GLY A 346 -12.18 -19.62 -9.09
C GLY A 346 -12.09 -18.09 -9.10
N VAL A 347 -11.25 -17.58 -9.97
CA VAL A 347 -10.94 -16.17 -10.14
C VAL A 347 -11.30 -15.72 -11.55
N LEU A 348 -11.98 -14.57 -11.69
CA LEU A 348 -12.18 -13.89 -12.96
C LEU A 348 -11.44 -12.56 -12.96
N PRO A 349 -10.28 -12.45 -13.61
CA PRO A 349 -9.58 -11.18 -13.81
C PRO A 349 -10.22 -10.38 -14.93
N ILE A 350 -10.41 -9.08 -14.70
CA ILE A 350 -10.91 -8.11 -15.69
C ILE A 350 -9.97 -6.91 -15.69
N GLN A 351 -9.14 -6.83 -16.72
CA GLN A 351 -8.25 -5.68 -16.94
C GLN A 351 -9.02 -4.59 -17.64
N GLY A 352 -8.97 -3.39 -17.08
CA GLY A 352 -9.61 -2.22 -17.66
C GLY A 352 -8.69 -1.01 -17.66
N PRO A 353 -8.22 -0.57 -18.82
CA PRO A 353 -7.49 0.68 -18.98
C PRO A 353 -8.23 1.91 -18.45
N PRO A 354 -7.57 3.09 -18.35
CA PRO A 354 -8.21 4.32 -17.92
C PRO A 354 -9.42 4.67 -18.79
N GLY A 355 -10.57 4.92 -18.15
CA GLY A 355 -11.81 5.26 -18.84
C GLY A 355 -12.50 4.11 -19.56
N SER A 356 -12.08 2.86 -19.39
CA SER A 356 -12.71 1.68 -20.04
C SER A 356 -14.01 1.21 -19.39
N GLY A 357 -14.45 1.84 -18.29
CA GLY A 357 -15.70 1.48 -17.62
C GLY A 357 -15.58 0.32 -16.63
N LYS A 358 -14.43 0.13 -15.97
CA LYS A 358 -14.25 -0.87 -14.90
C LYS A 358 -15.37 -0.83 -13.86
N THR A 359 -15.56 0.33 -13.23
CA THR A 359 -16.58 0.52 -12.18
C THR A 359 -17.99 0.33 -12.72
N TYR A 360 -18.25 0.78 -13.95
CA TYR A 360 -19.52 0.57 -14.65
C TYR A 360 -19.82 -0.92 -14.85
N THR A 361 -18.84 -1.68 -15.36
CA THR A 361 -18.95 -3.14 -15.56
C THR A 361 -19.09 -3.84 -14.22
N GLY A 362 -18.21 -3.56 -13.26
CA GLY A 362 -18.26 -4.15 -11.92
C GLY A 362 -19.61 -3.95 -11.23
N ALA A 363 -20.16 -2.74 -11.26
CA ALA A 363 -21.44 -2.44 -10.66
C ALA A 363 -22.61 -3.25 -11.27
N ARG A 364 -22.60 -3.47 -12.58
CA ARG A 364 -23.63 -4.27 -13.27
C ARG A 364 -23.51 -5.75 -12.95
N LEU A 365 -22.30 -6.27 -12.84
CA LEU A 365 -22.05 -7.64 -12.38
C LEU A 365 -22.53 -7.83 -10.94
N VAL A 366 -22.14 -6.94 -10.04
CA VAL A 366 -22.55 -6.94 -8.63
C VAL A 366 -24.07 -6.91 -8.51
N LEU A 367 -24.73 -5.97 -9.21
CA LEU A 367 -26.20 -5.83 -9.18
C LEU A 367 -26.91 -7.10 -9.68
N ALA A 368 -26.48 -7.64 -10.83
CA ALA A 368 -27.08 -8.82 -11.44
C ALA A 368 -26.98 -10.03 -10.50
N LEU A 369 -25.79 -10.30 -9.97
CA LEU A 369 -25.56 -11.43 -9.04
C LEU A 369 -26.30 -11.26 -7.71
N ALA A 370 -26.32 -10.03 -7.14
CA ALA A 370 -27.07 -9.76 -5.91
C ALA A 370 -28.58 -9.92 -6.12
N ASN A 371 -29.12 -9.53 -7.29
CA ASN A 371 -30.52 -9.74 -7.64
C ASN A 371 -30.85 -11.22 -7.86
N GLU A 372 -29.89 -12.03 -8.23
CA GLU A 372 -29.99 -13.52 -8.30
C GLU A 372 -29.87 -14.17 -6.91
N GLY A 373 -29.79 -13.38 -5.84
CA GLY A 373 -29.72 -13.87 -4.46
C GLY A 373 -28.32 -14.26 -4.00
N LYS A 374 -27.27 -13.94 -4.76
CA LYS A 374 -25.88 -14.19 -4.35
C LYS A 374 -25.45 -13.24 -3.23
N ARG A 375 -24.63 -13.75 -2.32
CA ARG A 375 -24.00 -12.98 -1.24
C ARG A 375 -22.76 -12.30 -1.79
N ILE A 376 -22.75 -10.97 -1.82
CA ILE A 376 -21.74 -10.17 -2.51
C ILE A 376 -20.98 -9.29 -1.52
N GLY A 377 -19.65 -9.45 -1.51
CA GLY A 377 -18.70 -8.53 -0.87
C GLY A 377 -17.97 -7.68 -1.91
N VAL A 378 -17.62 -6.47 -1.51
CA VAL A 378 -16.76 -5.55 -2.28
C VAL A 378 -15.59 -5.14 -1.41
N THR A 379 -14.40 -5.14 -1.99
CA THR A 379 -13.19 -4.62 -1.35
C THR A 379 -12.34 -3.81 -2.32
N ALA A 380 -11.56 -2.90 -1.78
CA ALA A 380 -10.57 -2.12 -2.51
C ALA A 380 -9.48 -1.62 -1.55
N VAL A 381 -8.48 -0.93 -2.09
CA VAL A 381 -7.36 -0.34 -1.35
C VAL A 381 -7.76 0.84 -0.44
N SER A 382 -8.90 1.47 -0.71
CA SER A 382 -9.40 2.60 0.10
C SER A 382 -10.92 2.60 0.23
N HIS A 383 -11.42 3.21 1.31
CA HIS A 383 -12.85 3.41 1.52
C HIS A 383 -13.51 4.20 0.38
N LYS A 384 -12.79 5.19 -0.19
CA LYS A 384 -13.32 6.00 -1.30
C LYS A 384 -13.56 5.20 -2.58
N VAL A 385 -12.67 4.26 -2.91
CA VAL A 385 -12.87 3.37 -4.07
C VAL A 385 -14.06 2.45 -3.84
N ILE A 386 -14.21 1.89 -2.62
CA ILE A 386 -15.38 1.08 -2.25
C ILE A 386 -16.68 1.88 -2.39
N GLU A 387 -16.72 3.11 -1.89
CA GLU A 387 -17.88 4.02 -2.00
C GLU A 387 -18.24 4.27 -3.46
N ASN A 388 -17.27 4.60 -4.31
CA ASN A 388 -17.49 4.85 -5.72
C ASN A 388 -18.16 3.65 -6.42
N LEU A 389 -17.72 2.42 -6.12
CA LEU A 389 -18.35 1.22 -6.68
C LEU A 389 -19.76 1.01 -6.11
N LEU A 390 -19.98 1.21 -4.81
CA LEU A 390 -21.32 1.12 -4.19
C LEU A 390 -22.28 2.19 -4.72
N GLU A 391 -21.82 3.41 -4.99
CA GLU A 391 -22.62 4.46 -5.64
C GLU A 391 -23.04 4.06 -7.05
N GLU A 392 -22.09 3.51 -7.85
CA GLU A 392 -22.39 3.04 -9.20
C GLU A 392 -23.36 1.85 -9.20
N VAL A 393 -23.25 0.92 -8.21
CA VAL A 393 -24.26 -0.14 -8.00
C VAL A 393 -25.63 0.48 -7.75
N GLY A 394 -25.70 1.55 -6.94
CA GLY A 394 -26.95 2.27 -6.70
C GLY A 394 -27.54 2.92 -7.93
N ARG A 395 -26.69 3.49 -8.81
CA ARG A 395 -27.10 4.08 -10.07
C ARG A 395 -27.66 3.00 -11.02
N ALA A 396 -26.91 1.91 -11.18
CA ALA A 396 -27.36 0.77 -12.00
C ALA A 396 -28.67 0.17 -11.52
N ALA A 397 -28.86 0.12 -10.18
CA ALA A 397 -30.09 -0.36 -9.56
C ALA A 397 -31.29 0.56 -9.88
N GLY A 398 -31.09 1.88 -9.84
CA GLY A 398 -32.09 2.86 -10.23
C GLY A 398 -32.46 2.76 -11.72
N GLU A 399 -31.49 2.62 -12.61
CA GLU A 399 -31.70 2.42 -14.06
C GLU A 399 -32.50 1.16 -14.35
N SER A 400 -32.28 0.09 -13.59
CA SER A 400 -32.94 -1.21 -13.76
C SER A 400 -34.21 -1.37 -12.92
N ASN A 401 -34.58 -0.38 -12.11
CA ASN A 401 -35.68 -0.43 -11.13
C ASN A 401 -35.59 -1.63 -10.18
N VAL A 402 -34.39 -1.95 -9.70
CA VAL A 402 -34.10 -3.03 -8.77
C VAL A 402 -33.79 -2.45 -7.39
N ALA A 403 -34.49 -2.94 -6.34
CA ALA A 403 -34.15 -2.56 -4.97
C ALA A 403 -32.93 -3.37 -4.49
N ILE A 404 -31.89 -2.65 -4.06
CA ILE A 404 -30.65 -3.23 -3.52
C ILE A 404 -30.23 -2.48 -2.26
N ARG A 405 -29.85 -3.18 -1.20
CA ARG A 405 -29.26 -2.63 0.01
C ARG A 405 -27.75 -2.52 -0.15
N ARG A 406 -27.17 -1.39 0.20
CA ARG A 406 -25.74 -1.14 0.13
C ARG A 406 -25.23 -0.76 1.51
N VAL A 407 -24.31 -1.55 2.04
CA VAL A 407 -23.73 -1.38 3.37
C VAL A 407 -22.23 -1.15 3.23
N HIS A 408 -21.70 -0.16 3.90
CA HIS A 408 -20.26 0.12 3.92
C HIS A 408 -19.74 0.10 5.37
N LYS A 409 -18.79 -0.80 5.63
CA LYS A 409 -18.05 -0.82 6.88
C LYS A 409 -17.01 0.31 6.85
N THR A 410 -17.17 1.29 7.72
CA THR A 410 -16.31 2.48 7.83
C THR A 410 -15.78 2.65 9.26
N ASP A 411 -14.87 3.60 9.45
CA ASP A 411 -14.40 3.99 10.78
C ASP A 411 -15.22 5.14 11.41
N GLY A 412 -16.45 5.39 10.88
CA GLY A 412 -17.40 6.37 11.44
C GLY A 412 -17.49 7.68 10.66
N GLY A 413 -16.98 7.72 9.41
CA GLY A 413 -17.16 8.87 8.50
C GLY A 413 -18.57 8.93 7.90
N ALA A 414 -18.92 10.09 7.30
CA ALA A 414 -20.13 10.22 6.50
C ALA A 414 -20.01 9.44 5.20
N THR A 415 -21.04 8.68 4.85
CA THR A 415 -21.14 7.95 3.58
C THR A 415 -22.08 8.67 2.61
N PRO A 416 -21.93 8.44 1.30
CA PRO A 416 -22.86 8.97 0.30
C PRO A 416 -24.31 8.53 0.53
N ALA A 417 -25.26 9.33 0.05
CA ALA A 417 -26.68 9.05 0.21
C ALA A 417 -27.08 7.67 -0.35
N GLY A 418 -27.84 6.92 0.44
CA GLY A 418 -28.31 5.58 0.08
C GLY A 418 -27.29 4.45 0.32
N ILE A 419 -26.16 4.74 0.94
CA ILE A 419 -25.22 3.76 1.48
C ILE A 419 -25.32 3.80 3.01
N GLU A 420 -25.63 2.66 3.61
CA GLU A 420 -25.70 2.50 5.06
C GLU A 420 -24.27 2.35 5.61
N SER A 421 -23.87 3.28 6.49
CA SER A 421 -22.58 3.21 7.18
C SER A 421 -22.69 2.38 8.45
N VAL A 422 -21.82 1.41 8.63
CA VAL A 422 -21.69 0.60 9.83
C VAL A 422 -20.24 0.63 10.32
N VAL A 423 -20.05 0.72 11.63
CA VAL A 423 -18.72 0.80 12.25
C VAL A 423 -18.26 -0.57 12.77
N SER A 424 -19.20 -1.41 13.20
CA SER A 424 -18.89 -2.74 13.71
C SER A 424 -18.67 -3.74 12.55
N ASN A 425 -17.63 -4.58 12.70
CA ASN A 425 -17.40 -5.69 11.77
C ASN A 425 -18.55 -6.71 11.83
N GLU A 426 -19.08 -6.97 13.03
CA GLU A 426 -20.19 -7.89 13.26
C GLU A 426 -21.47 -7.42 12.56
N GLU A 427 -21.76 -6.11 12.61
CA GLU A 427 -22.90 -5.52 11.88
C GLU A 427 -22.71 -5.64 10.37
N ALA A 428 -21.49 -5.38 9.86
CA ALA A 428 -21.19 -5.50 8.44
C ALA A 428 -21.34 -6.96 7.95
N LEU A 429 -20.78 -7.93 8.67
CA LEU A 429 -20.89 -9.34 8.33
C LEU A 429 -22.32 -9.85 8.51
N GLY A 430 -23.04 -9.38 9.52
CA GLY A 430 -24.46 -9.70 9.74
C GLY A 430 -25.39 -9.14 8.66
N ALA A 431 -24.96 -8.12 7.89
CA ALA A 431 -25.70 -7.57 6.76
C ALA A 431 -25.55 -8.39 5.47
N VAL A 432 -24.60 -9.34 5.42
CA VAL A 432 -24.38 -10.20 4.23
C VAL A 432 -25.61 -11.04 3.95
N GLY A 433 -26.21 -10.91 2.77
CA GLY A 433 -27.42 -11.64 2.41
C GLY A 433 -27.89 -11.33 0.99
N PRO A 434 -29.03 -11.93 0.59
CA PRO A 434 -29.64 -11.69 -0.71
C PRO A 434 -29.97 -10.19 -0.91
N ARG A 435 -29.75 -9.68 -2.11
CA ARG A 435 -30.01 -8.28 -2.48
C ARG A 435 -29.30 -7.26 -1.56
N THR A 436 -28.22 -7.69 -0.94
CA THR A 436 -27.36 -6.81 -0.14
C THR A 436 -25.94 -6.88 -0.68
N VAL A 437 -25.31 -5.72 -0.84
CA VAL A 437 -23.90 -5.59 -1.19
C VAL A 437 -23.18 -4.96 0.00
N VAL A 438 -22.19 -5.67 0.53
CA VAL A 438 -21.41 -5.21 1.67
C VAL A 438 -20.01 -4.81 1.21
N GLY A 439 -19.64 -3.55 1.42
CA GLY A 439 -18.31 -3.01 1.15
C GLY A 439 -17.47 -2.95 2.42
N GLY A 440 -16.22 -3.34 2.34
CA GLY A 440 -15.23 -3.22 3.41
C GLY A 440 -13.82 -3.47 2.89
N THR A 441 -12.82 -2.96 3.60
CA THR A 441 -11.41 -3.19 3.24
C THR A 441 -11.03 -4.66 3.43
N ALA A 442 -9.86 -5.07 2.94
CA ALA A 442 -9.36 -6.44 3.08
C ALA A 442 -9.33 -6.93 4.54
N TRP A 443 -9.19 -6.02 5.52
CA TRP A 443 -9.24 -6.33 6.95
C TRP A 443 -10.57 -6.95 7.40
N LEU A 444 -11.70 -6.51 6.83
CA LEU A 444 -13.01 -7.11 7.11
C LEU A 444 -13.08 -8.54 6.60
N TRP A 445 -12.63 -8.75 5.37
CA TRP A 445 -12.79 -10.03 4.67
C TRP A 445 -11.75 -11.09 5.07
N ALA A 446 -10.63 -10.66 5.67
CA ALA A 446 -9.60 -11.57 6.19
C ALA A 446 -9.94 -12.17 7.57
N ARG A 447 -11.00 -11.71 8.24
CA ARG A 447 -11.41 -12.19 9.57
C ARG A 447 -11.88 -13.65 9.52
N ASP A 448 -11.73 -14.36 10.64
CA ASP A 448 -12.17 -15.74 10.76
C ASP A 448 -13.70 -15.88 10.60
N ASP A 449 -14.46 -14.93 11.16
CA ASP A 449 -15.92 -14.90 11.07
C ASP A 449 -16.45 -14.49 9.69
N ALA A 450 -15.59 -14.00 8.80
CA ALA A 450 -15.91 -13.75 7.39
C ALA A 450 -15.71 -14.98 6.49
N GLN A 451 -15.05 -16.05 6.97
CA GLN A 451 -14.71 -17.21 6.15
C GLN A 451 -15.94 -17.85 5.50
N ALA A 452 -15.90 -18.04 4.17
CA ALA A 452 -16.95 -18.66 3.36
C ALA A 452 -18.35 -18.01 3.49
N THR A 453 -18.41 -16.75 3.92
CA THR A 453 -19.70 -16.01 4.02
C THR A 453 -20.22 -15.52 2.68
N LEU A 454 -19.36 -15.37 1.68
CA LEU A 454 -19.67 -14.79 0.38
C LEU A 454 -19.71 -15.84 -0.73
N ASP A 455 -20.58 -15.61 -1.72
CA ASP A 455 -20.52 -16.31 -3.00
C ASP A 455 -19.50 -15.64 -3.95
N TYR A 456 -19.37 -14.30 -3.87
CA TYR A 456 -18.43 -13.50 -4.65
C TYR A 456 -17.83 -12.38 -3.81
N LEU A 457 -16.52 -12.19 -3.96
CA LEU A 457 -15.80 -11.00 -3.52
C LEU A 457 -15.28 -10.26 -4.75
N PHE A 458 -15.74 -9.03 -4.93
CA PHE A 458 -15.22 -8.12 -5.95
C PHE A 458 -14.08 -7.31 -5.36
N VAL A 459 -12.93 -7.36 -6.01
CA VAL A 459 -11.74 -6.59 -5.67
C VAL A 459 -11.60 -5.49 -6.70
N ASP A 460 -11.96 -4.25 -6.34
CA ASP A 460 -11.76 -3.09 -7.22
C ASP A 460 -10.36 -2.52 -7.01
N GLU A 461 -9.80 -1.93 -8.07
CA GLU A 461 -8.40 -1.51 -8.15
C GLU A 461 -7.40 -2.64 -7.79
N ALA A 462 -7.65 -3.85 -8.29
CA ALA A 462 -6.81 -5.03 -8.05
C ALA A 462 -5.40 -4.89 -8.66
N GLY A 463 -5.17 -3.92 -9.55
CA GLY A 463 -3.85 -3.50 -10.01
C GLY A 463 -3.04 -2.75 -8.96
N GLN A 464 -3.68 -2.29 -7.88
CA GLN A 464 -3.03 -1.61 -6.76
C GLN A 464 -3.01 -2.46 -5.48
N MET A 465 -3.98 -3.37 -5.30
CA MET A 465 -4.07 -4.20 -4.09
C MET A 465 -2.95 -5.26 -4.08
N ALA A 466 -2.14 -5.27 -3.03
CA ALA A 466 -1.09 -6.28 -2.86
C ALA A 466 -1.65 -7.71 -2.93
N LEU A 467 -0.93 -8.61 -3.61
CA LEU A 467 -1.30 -10.03 -3.71
C LEU A 467 -1.56 -10.64 -2.32
N ALA A 468 -0.72 -10.33 -1.34
CA ALA A 468 -0.88 -10.79 0.04
C ALA A 468 -2.23 -10.38 0.65
N GLN A 469 -2.70 -9.15 0.39
CA GLN A 469 -4.01 -8.67 0.85
C GLN A 469 -5.16 -9.39 0.14
N ALA A 470 -5.05 -9.55 -1.18
CA ALA A 470 -6.07 -10.25 -1.97
C ALA A 470 -6.20 -11.73 -1.55
N LEU A 471 -5.07 -12.42 -1.31
CA LEU A 471 -5.06 -13.81 -0.83
C LEU A 471 -5.67 -13.92 0.58
N ALA A 472 -5.35 -12.99 1.49
CA ALA A 472 -5.93 -12.98 2.82
C ALA A 472 -7.45 -12.77 2.80
N ALA A 473 -7.94 -11.84 1.96
CA ALA A 473 -9.37 -11.56 1.83
C ALA A 473 -10.14 -12.67 1.08
N ALA A 474 -9.45 -13.43 0.22
CA ALA A 474 -10.05 -14.48 -0.62
C ALA A 474 -10.75 -15.57 0.19
N ARG A 475 -10.33 -15.82 1.45
CA ARG A 475 -10.99 -16.81 2.32
C ARG A 475 -12.47 -16.55 2.57
N ALA A 476 -12.91 -15.30 2.43
CA ALA A 476 -14.30 -14.93 2.65
C ALA A 476 -15.25 -15.43 1.55
N ALA A 477 -14.75 -15.71 0.35
CA ALA A 477 -15.58 -15.92 -0.82
C ALA A 477 -15.26 -17.22 -1.57
N ARG A 478 -16.31 -17.80 -2.17
CA ARG A 478 -16.13 -18.92 -3.10
C ARG A 478 -15.44 -18.48 -4.39
N ASN A 479 -15.81 -17.30 -4.91
CA ASN A 479 -15.30 -16.77 -6.18
C ASN A 479 -14.74 -15.37 -5.98
N LEU A 480 -13.66 -15.05 -6.72
CA LEU A 480 -13.09 -13.72 -6.80
C LEU A 480 -13.34 -13.11 -8.17
N VAL A 481 -13.67 -11.82 -8.20
CA VAL A 481 -13.67 -11.01 -9.43
C VAL A 481 -12.68 -9.86 -9.21
N LEU A 482 -11.60 -9.84 -9.98
CA LEU A 482 -10.56 -8.82 -9.90
C LEU A 482 -10.82 -7.76 -10.98
N LEU A 483 -11.07 -6.52 -10.56
CA LEU A 483 -11.23 -5.37 -11.45
C LEU A 483 -10.04 -4.45 -11.25
N GLY A 484 -9.32 -4.08 -12.30
CA GLY A 484 -8.17 -3.21 -12.12
C GLY A 484 -7.42 -2.96 -13.42
N ASP A 485 -6.32 -2.24 -13.29
CA ASP A 485 -5.40 -1.99 -14.39
C ASP A 485 -3.97 -2.18 -13.88
N PRO A 486 -3.28 -3.23 -14.32
CA PRO A 486 -1.91 -3.50 -13.88
C PRO A 486 -0.88 -2.51 -14.45
N GLN A 487 -1.26 -1.68 -15.44
CA GLN A 487 -0.40 -0.65 -16.03
C GLN A 487 -0.49 0.70 -15.29
N GLN A 488 -1.36 0.81 -14.27
CA GLN A 488 -1.42 1.99 -13.40
C GLN A 488 -0.42 1.86 -12.23
N LEU A 489 -0.07 3.01 -11.64
CA LEU A 489 0.85 3.05 -10.51
C LEU A 489 0.38 2.13 -9.37
N GLU A 490 1.29 1.31 -8.90
CA GLU A 490 1.08 0.50 -7.70
C GLU A 490 1.07 1.36 -6.43
N GLN A 491 0.49 0.83 -5.36
CA GLN A 491 0.60 1.51 -4.06
C GLN A 491 2.04 1.52 -3.55
N PRO A 492 2.50 2.63 -2.94
CA PRO A 492 3.80 2.69 -2.27
C PRO A 492 3.88 1.61 -1.19
N ARG A 493 5.01 0.92 -1.13
CA ARG A 493 5.30 -0.12 -0.15
C ARG A 493 6.40 0.34 0.79
N ARG A 494 6.29 -0.07 2.04
CA ARG A 494 7.20 0.38 3.11
C ARG A 494 8.27 -0.65 3.43
N GLY A 495 7.97 -1.93 3.22
CA GLY A 495 8.84 -3.05 3.55
C GLY A 495 9.64 -3.57 2.36
N ALA A 496 10.82 -4.16 2.63
CA ALA A 496 11.55 -4.96 1.66
C ALA A 496 11.02 -6.41 1.68
N HIS A 497 10.68 -6.94 0.52
CA HIS A 497 10.05 -8.24 0.38
C HIS A 497 10.89 -9.19 -0.50
N PRO A 498 10.79 -10.52 -0.30
CA PRO A 498 11.39 -11.48 -1.21
C PRO A 498 10.91 -11.28 -2.66
N GLU A 499 11.76 -11.63 -3.60
CA GLU A 499 11.50 -11.49 -5.03
C GLU A 499 10.16 -12.14 -5.43
N GLY A 500 9.37 -11.43 -6.23
CA GLY A 500 8.06 -11.86 -6.74
C GLY A 500 6.90 -11.76 -5.72
N THR A 501 7.15 -11.50 -4.42
CA THR A 501 6.09 -11.41 -3.41
C THR A 501 5.52 -10.00 -3.25
N ASN A 502 6.21 -9.02 -3.81
CA ASN A 502 5.87 -7.60 -3.72
C ASN A 502 5.15 -7.11 -4.98
N VAL A 503 4.05 -7.76 -5.34
CA VAL A 503 3.28 -7.46 -6.55
C VAL A 503 1.81 -7.23 -6.22
N ALA A 504 1.11 -6.46 -7.05
CA ALA A 504 -0.34 -6.35 -6.95
C ALA A 504 -1.03 -7.61 -7.50
N ALA A 505 -2.25 -7.89 -7.04
CA ALA A 505 -2.97 -9.12 -7.39
C ALA A 505 -3.16 -9.30 -8.90
N LEU A 506 -3.55 -8.24 -9.61
CA LEU A 506 -3.77 -8.31 -11.06
C LEU A 506 -2.45 -8.32 -11.84
N VAL A 507 -1.40 -7.64 -11.35
CA VAL A 507 -0.03 -7.72 -11.90
C VAL A 507 0.50 -9.15 -11.79
N HIS A 508 0.26 -9.81 -10.64
CA HIS A 508 0.62 -11.21 -10.47
C HIS A 508 -0.05 -12.11 -11.51
N VAL A 509 -1.36 -11.93 -11.75
CA VAL A 509 -2.09 -12.70 -12.77
C VAL A 509 -1.54 -12.45 -14.16
N LEU A 510 -1.30 -11.18 -14.52
CA LEU A 510 -0.78 -10.79 -15.84
C LEU A 510 0.59 -11.41 -16.12
N GLY A 511 1.48 -11.40 -15.14
CA GLY A 511 2.89 -11.80 -15.30
C GLY A 511 3.77 -10.65 -15.80
N ALA A 512 5.09 -10.85 -15.74
CA ALA A 512 6.06 -9.76 -15.97
C ALA A 512 6.21 -9.36 -17.46
N GLU A 513 5.88 -10.24 -18.39
CA GLU A 513 6.17 -10.03 -19.82
C GLU A 513 4.97 -9.56 -20.65
N ALA A 514 3.75 -9.59 -20.08
CA ALA A 514 2.54 -9.28 -20.80
C ALA A 514 2.01 -7.87 -20.44
N ALA A 515 1.55 -7.12 -21.44
CA ALA A 515 0.87 -5.84 -21.21
C ALA A 515 -0.65 -6.00 -21.02
N THR A 516 -1.23 -7.05 -21.61
CA THR A 516 -2.66 -7.35 -21.54
C THR A 516 -2.94 -8.80 -21.16
N LEU A 517 -4.06 -9.06 -20.48
CA LEU A 517 -4.50 -10.41 -20.15
C LEU A 517 -4.72 -11.23 -21.42
N ARG A 518 -4.30 -12.51 -21.37
CA ARG A 518 -4.59 -13.47 -22.44
C ARG A 518 -6.08 -13.81 -22.45
N ASP A 519 -6.61 -14.14 -23.63
CA ASP A 519 -8.03 -14.41 -23.85
C ASP A 519 -8.56 -15.67 -23.12
N ASP A 520 -7.67 -16.53 -22.61
CA ASP A 520 -8.00 -17.68 -21.76
C ASP A 520 -7.89 -17.41 -20.26
N GLN A 521 -7.26 -16.28 -19.87
CA GLN A 521 -6.92 -15.94 -18.50
C GLN A 521 -7.89 -14.93 -17.88
N GLY A 522 -8.39 -13.99 -18.66
CA GLY A 522 -9.27 -12.95 -18.19
C GLY A 522 -9.93 -12.17 -19.33
N LEU A 523 -10.62 -11.10 -18.94
CA LEU A 523 -11.22 -10.17 -19.89
C LEU A 523 -10.42 -8.87 -19.96
N PHE A 524 -10.28 -8.33 -21.16
CA PHE A 524 -9.71 -7.01 -21.40
C PHE A 524 -10.82 -6.07 -21.88
N LEU A 525 -11.02 -4.93 -21.19
CA LEU A 525 -11.97 -3.89 -21.58
C LEU A 525 -11.35 -3.05 -22.69
N ASP A 526 -11.64 -3.40 -23.91
CA ASP A 526 -10.98 -2.93 -25.13
C ASP A 526 -11.37 -1.52 -25.58
N ARG A 527 -12.29 -0.82 -24.87
CA ARG A 527 -12.76 0.50 -25.26
C ARG A 527 -12.64 1.54 -24.15
N THR A 528 -12.10 2.73 -24.50
CA THR A 528 -12.09 3.88 -23.59
C THR A 528 -13.17 4.91 -23.96
N TRP A 529 -13.84 5.39 -22.90
CA TRP A 529 -14.85 6.46 -22.96
C TRP A 529 -14.25 7.81 -22.52
N ARG A 530 -12.94 7.87 -22.33
CA ARG A 530 -12.26 9.02 -21.74
C ARG A 530 -11.22 9.64 -22.66
N LEU A 531 -10.41 8.83 -23.34
CA LEU A 531 -9.22 9.31 -24.05
C LEU A 531 -9.57 9.80 -25.45
N HIS A 532 -9.08 11.00 -25.78
CA HIS A 532 -9.07 11.47 -27.17
C HIS A 532 -8.34 10.46 -28.07
N PRO A 533 -8.78 10.22 -29.33
CA PRO A 533 -8.17 9.21 -30.20
C PRO A 533 -6.65 9.28 -30.31
N ALA A 534 -6.06 10.47 -30.45
CA ALA A 534 -4.62 10.65 -30.55
C ALA A 534 -3.88 10.20 -29.27
N LEU A 535 -4.45 10.48 -28.07
CA LEU A 535 -3.90 10.00 -26.81
C LEU A 535 -4.13 8.50 -26.63
N CYS A 536 -5.29 8.01 -27.07
CA CYS A 536 -5.61 6.60 -27.01
C CYS A 536 -4.66 5.76 -27.87
N THR A 537 -4.33 6.18 -29.09
CA THR A 537 -3.38 5.47 -29.95
C THR A 537 -2.03 5.30 -29.27
N PHE A 538 -1.46 6.39 -28.76
CA PHE A 538 -0.20 6.34 -28.04
C PHE A 538 -0.27 5.41 -26.80
N THR A 539 -1.28 5.58 -25.97
CA THR A 539 -1.46 4.78 -24.75
C THR A 539 -1.66 3.30 -25.07
N SER A 540 -2.44 3.01 -26.13
CA SER A 540 -2.74 1.66 -26.58
C SER A 540 -1.49 0.92 -27.07
N GLU A 541 -0.68 1.58 -27.91
CA GLU A 541 0.55 1.01 -28.45
C GLU A 541 1.62 0.76 -27.37
N VAL A 542 1.77 1.68 -26.42
CA VAL A 542 2.83 1.61 -25.40
C VAL A 542 2.48 0.65 -24.25
N TYR A 543 1.20 0.59 -23.84
CA TYR A 543 0.81 -0.07 -22.59
C TYR A 543 -0.20 -1.20 -22.76
N TYR A 544 -0.84 -1.37 -23.93
CA TYR A 544 -1.96 -2.32 -24.09
C TYR A 544 -1.91 -3.13 -25.40
N ASP A 545 -0.73 -3.38 -25.93
CA ASP A 545 -0.51 -4.18 -27.15
C ASP A 545 -1.36 -3.73 -28.35
N GLY A 546 -1.69 -2.44 -28.45
CA GLY A 546 -2.56 -1.90 -29.48
C GLY A 546 -4.04 -2.29 -29.35
N ARG A 547 -4.48 -2.89 -28.25
CA ARG A 547 -5.83 -3.44 -28.06
C ARG A 547 -6.87 -2.43 -27.57
N LEU A 548 -6.46 -1.24 -27.06
CA LEU A 548 -7.37 -0.22 -26.55
C LEU A 548 -7.84 0.69 -27.69
N GLU A 549 -9.14 0.82 -27.87
CA GLU A 549 -9.77 1.68 -28.89
C GLU A 549 -10.63 2.78 -28.24
N PRO A 550 -10.65 4.01 -28.79
CA PRO A 550 -11.56 5.05 -28.34
C PRO A 550 -12.97 4.80 -28.88
N VAL A 551 -13.99 5.11 -28.07
CA VAL A 551 -15.37 5.14 -28.59
C VAL A 551 -15.55 6.32 -29.55
N PRO A 552 -16.44 6.21 -30.55
CA PRO A 552 -16.73 7.33 -31.48
C PRO A 552 -17.25 8.58 -30.74
N GLY A 553 -16.83 9.75 -31.18
CA GLY A 553 -17.24 11.03 -30.61
C GLY A 553 -16.23 11.67 -29.66
N LEU A 554 -15.19 10.96 -29.25
CA LEU A 554 -14.14 11.50 -28.39
C LEU A 554 -13.17 12.42 -29.12
N GLU A 555 -13.16 12.40 -30.44
CA GLU A 555 -12.44 13.36 -31.29
C GLU A 555 -12.93 14.82 -31.12
N ARG A 556 -14.08 15.01 -30.46
CA ARG A 556 -14.62 16.34 -30.15
C ARG A 556 -14.05 16.96 -28.90
N GLN A 557 -13.26 16.21 -28.15
CA GLN A 557 -12.59 16.74 -26.96
C GLN A 557 -11.54 17.76 -27.39
N ALA A 558 -11.66 18.99 -26.90
CA ALA A 558 -10.75 20.08 -27.18
C ALA A 558 -10.54 20.93 -25.92
N LEU A 559 -9.36 21.53 -25.81
CA LEU A 559 -9.10 22.54 -24.79
C LEU A 559 -9.81 23.83 -25.24
N THR A 560 -10.72 24.33 -24.40
CA THR A 560 -11.42 25.60 -24.66
C THR A 560 -10.76 26.71 -23.84
N GLY A 561 -10.27 27.75 -24.53
CA GLY A 561 -9.64 28.92 -23.93
C GLY A 561 -8.22 29.20 -24.43
N PRO A 562 -7.62 30.32 -24.06
CA PRO A 562 -6.26 30.64 -24.47
C PRO A 562 -5.28 29.63 -23.87
N THR A 563 -4.50 28.96 -24.69
CA THR A 563 -3.43 28.07 -24.29
C THR A 563 -2.07 28.71 -24.55
N PRO A 564 -1.04 28.44 -23.70
CA PRO A 564 0.33 28.95 -23.95
C PRO A 564 1.02 28.24 -25.13
N PHE A 565 0.38 27.19 -25.71
CA PHE A 565 0.95 26.38 -26.77
C PHE A 565 0.43 26.85 -28.12
N ALA A 566 1.32 27.37 -28.98
CA ALA A 566 0.98 27.76 -30.34
C ALA A 566 0.62 26.52 -31.18
N GLY A 567 -0.56 26.53 -31.81
CA GLY A 567 -1.00 25.48 -32.73
C GLY A 567 -1.73 24.30 -32.07
N SER A 568 -2.10 24.39 -30.82
CA SER A 568 -2.97 23.39 -30.17
C SER A 568 -4.44 23.78 -30.37
N GLY A 569 -5.04 23.36 -31.47
CA GLY A 569 -6.47 23.36 -31.72
C GLY A 569 -6.95 21.95 -31.93
#